data_6b93d57a9615332a0e48f98c9fc050b5
#
_entry.id   6b93d57a9615332a0e48f98c9fc050b5
#
_cell.length_a   1.000
_cell.length_b   1.000
_cell.length_c   1.000
_cell.angle_alpha   90.00
_cell.angle_beta   90.00
_cell.angle_gamma   90.00
#
_symmetry.space_group_name_H-M   'P 1'
#
loop_
_entity.id
_entity.type
_entity.pdbx_description
1 polymer ?
#
loop_
_entity_poly.entity_id
_entity_poly.type
_entity_poly.pdbx_seq_one_letter_code
_entity_poly.pdbx_strand_id
1 'polypeptide(L)'
;MADRPLFDRYPEAARSWQRREFIRTAAIGTAVVTMGGAVWCLADDDLTAKARKQKRPDGRPRLPPGQRVLTRLKDMGGDEGPGDVASFALRVHGAVKTAYTVDYAALLKLPQVEQAADVHCVTGWSCLGSLWKGVTVATLAEKAGVKGTARHVIFEAAHGYTTNVPLAEATAPAAMITYRMNGKPFAIEHGAPVRGLVPDLYFWKSAKWITGIKFVADDEPGYWEVRGYHNHADPWREERYG
;
A
#
# COMPACT_ATOMS: atom_id res chain seq x y z
N MET A 1 30.21 1.26 -14.57
CA MET A 1 29.23 2.22 -14.08
C MET A 1 28.87 1.81 -12.66
N ALA A 2 29.23 2.62 -11.67
CA ALA A 2 29.00 2.29 -10.25
C ALA A 2 27.50 2.19 -9.97
N ASP A 3 27.16 1.16 -9.22
CA ASP A 3 25.79 0.80 -8.83
C ASP A 3 25.29 1.87 -7.84
N ARG A 4 24.57 2.89 -8.32
CA ARG A 4 23.95 3.90 -7.46
C ARG A 4 22.84 3.26 -6.64
N PRO A 5 22.64 3.68 -5.37
CA PRO A 5 21.51 3.25 -4.55
C PRO A 5 20.19 3.41 -5.27
N LEU A 6 19.22 2.55 -4.97
CA LEU A 6 17.92 2.51 -5.65
C LEU A 6 17.21 3.87 -5.63
N PHE A 7 17.33 4.62 -4.53
CA PHE A 7 16.71 5.95 -4.34
C PHE A 7 17.32 7.04 -5.25
N ASP A 8 18.59 6.90 -5.66
CA ASP A 8 19.23 7.84 -6.60
C ASP A 8 18.75 7.66 -8.04
N ARG A 9 18.14 6.51 -8.34
CA ARG A 9 17.62 6.22 -9.70
C ARG A 9 16.24 6.82 -9.96
N TYR A 10 15.48 7.13 -8.89
CA TYR A 10 14.10 7.63 -8.98
C TYR A 10 13.90 8.82 -8.03
N PRO A 11 14.55 9.97 -8.26
CA PRO A 11 14.53 11.11 -7.35
C PRO A 11 13.13 11.73 -7.18
N GLU A 12 12.23 11.53 -8.11
CA GLU A 12 10.86 12.04 -8.05
C GLU A 12 9.98 11.26 -7.06
N ALA A 13 10.21 9.95 -6.91
CA ALA A 13 9.51 9.12 -5.94
C ALA A 13 9.86 9.47 -4.47
N ALA A 14 11.07 10.00 -4.25
CA ALA A 14 11.53 10.39 -2.92
C ALA A 14 10.95 11.73 -2.41
N ARG A 15 10.40 12.56 -3.30
CA ARG A 15 9.92 13.92 -2.95
C ARG A 15 8.53 13.95 -2.31
N SER A 16 7.76 12.88 -2.33
CA SER A 16 6.35 12.93 -1.99
C SER A 16 5.99 12.85 -0.51
N TRP A 17 6.92 12.45 0.39
CA TRP A 17 6.55 12.16 1.78
C TRP A 17 7.59 12.58 2.81
N GLN A 18 7.56 13.84 3.25
CA GLN A 18 8.27 14.23 4.47
C GLN A 18 7.41 13.92 5.70
N ARG A 19 7.93 13.06 6.58
CA ARG A 19 7.29 12.54 7.81
C ARG A 19 6.62 13.61 8.68
N ARG A 20 7.17 14.83 8.72
CA ARG A 20 6.68 15.92 9.56
C ARG A 20 5.42 16.61 9.05
N GLU A 21 5.24 16.71 7.74
CA GLU A 21 4.08 17.41 7.16
C GLU A 21 2.85 16.52 7.15
N PHE A 22 3.01 15.21 6.94
CA PHE A 22 1.91 14.27 6.99
C PHE A 22 1.33 14.12 8.41
N ILE A 23 2.19 14.07 9.45
CA ILE A 23 1.75 14.00 10.84
C ILE A 23 0.98 15.28 11.24
N ARG A 24 1.39 16.46 10.75
CA ARG A 24 0.63 17.71 10.99
C ARG A 24 -0.75 17.69 10.34
N THR A 25 -0.89 17.08 9.17
CA THR A 25 -2.16 17.02 8.44
C THR A 25 -3.08 15.93 9.01
N ALA A 26 -2.52 14.80 9.46
CA ALA A 26 -3.27 13.72 10.09
C ALA A 26 -3.76 14.07 11.52
N ALA A 27 -2.99 14.88 12.27
CA ALA A 27 -3.37 15.33 13.62
C ALA A 27 -4.61 16.26 13.66
N ILE A 28 -5.03 16.81 12.54
CA ILE A 28 -6.23 17.65 12.44
C ILE A 28 -7.53 16.82 12.30
N GLY A 29 -7.41 15.49 12.16
CA GLY A 29 -8.53 14.59 11.84
C GLY A 29 -9.36 14.06 13.00
N THR A 30 -8.99 14.29 14.27
CA THR A 30 -9.78 13.78 15.41
C THR A 30 -9.91 14.85 16.48
N ALA A 31 -10.74 15.84 16.24
CA ALA A 31 -11.25 16.67 17.32
C ALA A 31 -12.42 15.94 17.98
N VAL A 32 -12.15 15.27 19.10
CA VAL A 32 -13.20 14.88 20.04
C VAL A 32 -13.58 16.14 20.80
N VAL A 33 -14.66 16.78 20.41
CA VAL A 33 -15.25 17.88 21.19
C VAL A 33 -16.22 17.27 22.18
N THR A 34 -15.77 17.11 23.43
CA THR A 34 -16.65 16.78 24.56
C THR A 34 -17.27 18.07 25.08
N MET A 35 -18.45 18.39 24.61
CA MET A 35 -19.35 19.32 25.31
C MET A 35 -20.61 18.55 25.69
N GLY A 36 -20.81 18.35 26.99
CA GLY A 36 -22.10 17.90 27.54
C GLY A 36 -22.51 16.46 27.26
N GLY A 37 -21.61 15.47 27.38
CA GLY A 37 -21.99 14.04 27.45
C GLY A 37 -22.50 13.40 26.17
N ALA A 38 -22.49 14.09 25.05
CA ALA A 38 -22.84 13.51 23.74
C ALA A 38 -21.56 13.30 22.89
N VAL A 39 -21.23 12.05 22.56
CA VAL A 39 -20.21 11.72 21.55
C VAL A 39 -20.84 11.91 20.18
N TRP A 40 -20.49 13.00 19.51
CA TRP A 40 -20.88 13.22 18.12
C TRP A 40 -19.91 12.43 17.22
N CYS A 41 -20.32 11.28 16.73
CA CYS A 41 -19.66 10.66 15.58
C CYS A 41 -20.00 11.51 14.35
N LEU A 42 -18.96 12.08 13.71
CA LEU A 42 -19.16 12.70 12.39
C LEU A 42 -19.70 11.63 11.43
N ALA A 43 -20.79 11.93 10.75
CA ALA A 43 -21.31 11.07 9.70
C ALA A 43 -20.28 10.94 8.56
N ASP A 44 -20.26 9.81 7.85
CA ASP A 44 -19.34 9.57 6.73
C ASP A 44 -19.39 10.67 5.66
N ASP A 45 -20.56 11.30 5.48
CA ASP A 45 -20.75 12.43 4.56
C ASP A 45 -19.97 13.68 4.98
N ASP A 46 -19.93 14.00 6.27
CA ASP A 46 -19.16 15.12 6.82
C ASP A 46 -17.66 14.89 6.66
N LEU A 47 -17.19 13.65 6.86
CA LEU A 47 -15.79 13.27 6.64
C LEU A 47 -15.40 13.40 5.17
N THR A 48 -16.29 13.02 4.27
CA THR A 48 -16.11 13.14 2.82
C THR A 48 -16.03 14.61 2.39
N ALA A 49 -16.94 15.46 2.87
CA ALA A 49 -16.93 16.89 2.57
C ALA A 49 -15.66 17.57 3.07
N LYS A 50 -15.20 17.20 4.27
CA LYS A 50 -13.95 17.70 4.85
C LYS A 50 -12.73 17.26 4.04
N ALA A 51 -12.65 15.97 3.65
CA ALA A 51 -11.54 15.41 2.90
C ALA A 51 -11.40 16.02 1.49
N ARG A 52 -12.52 16.35 0.83
CA ARG A 52 -12.52 17.03 -0.48
C ARG A 52 -11.84 18.39 -0.47
N LYS A 53 -11.81 19.08 0.68
CA LYS A 53 -11.16 20.39 0.85
C LYS A 53 -9.66 20.27 1.14
N GLN A 54 -9.16 19.07 1.44
CA GLN A 54 -7.77 18.82 1.79
C GLN A 54 -6.92 18.55 0.56
N LYS A 55 -5.66 18.95 0.62
CA LYS A 55 -4.64 18.63 -0.39
C LYS A 55 -3.55 17.76 0.22
N ARG A 56 -2.95 16.95 -0.60
CA ARG A 56 -1.74 16.19 -0.31
C ARG A 56 -0.50 17.09 -0.40
N PRO A 57 0.65 16.69 0.15
CA PRO A 57 1.91 17.42 0.00
C PRO A 57 2.35 17.64 -1.46
N ASP A 58 1.95 16.73 -2.36
CA ASP A 58 2.20 16.82 -3.80
C ASP A 58 1.24 17.77 -4.55
N GLY A 59 0.30 18.40 -3.83
CA GLY A 59 -0.68 19.35 -4.37
C GLY A 59 -1.96 18.72 -4.90
N ARG A 60 -2.02 17.39 -5.09
CA ARG A 60 -3.25 16.68 -5.52
C ARG A 60 -4.33 16.80 -4.44
N PRO A 61 -5.63 16.76 -4.79
CA PRO A 61 -6.69 16.59 -3.81
C PRO A 61 -6.42 15.34 -2.95
N ARG A 62 -6.67 15.43 -1.64
CA ARG A 62 -6.50 14.26 -0.76
C ARG A 62 -7.46 13.14 -1.13
N LEU A 63 -8.69 13.48 -1.49
CA LEU A 63 -9.70 12.53 -1.94
C LEU A 63 -9.77 12.54 -3.47
N PRO A 64 -9.46 11.43 -4.15
CA PRO A 64 -9.61 11.32 -5.60
C PRO A 64 -11.07 11.51 -6.06
N PRO A 65 -11.31 11.78 -7.36
CA PRO A 65 -12.66 11.90 -7.90
C PRO A 65 -13.52 10.67 -7.61
N GLY A 66 -14.82 10.86 -7.41
CA GLY A 66 -15.79 9.77 -7.21
C GLY A 66 -15.63 8.97 -5.91
N GLN A 67 -14.75 9.40 -4.98
CA GLN A 67 -14.52 8.72 -3.70
C GLN A 67 -15.37 9.30 -2.57
N ARG A 68 -15.77 8.42 -1.63
CA ARG A 68 -16.33 8.77 -0.32
C ARG A 68 -15.47 8.20 0.79
N VAL A 69 -15.39 8.87 1.93
CA VAL A 69 -14.60 8.42 3.07
C VAL A 69 -15.36 7.39 3.87
N LEU A 70 -14.68 6.32 4.25
CA LEU A 70 -15.11 5.35 5.25
C LEU A 70 -14.16 5.38 6.45
N THR A 71 -14.67 5.11 7.64
CA THR A 71 -13.88 5.09 8.89
C THR A 71 -13.10 3.79 9.10
N ARG A 72 -13.38 2.77 8.27
CA ARG A 72 -12.73 1.45 8.33
C ARG A 72 -12.59 0.86 6.93
N LEU A 73 -11.67 -0.10 6.78
CA LEU A 73 -11.58 -0.89 5.56
C LEU A 73 -12.89 -1.67 5.35
N LYS A 74 -13.35 -1.68 4.11
CA LYS A 74 -14.45 -2.53 3.68
C LYS A 74 -13.88 -3.87 3.25
N ASP A 75 -14.51 -4.97 3.65
CA ASP A 75 -14.21 -6.26 3.05
C ASP A 75 -14.64 -6.27 1.59
N MET A 76 -13.69 -6.63 0.72
CA MET A 76 -13.87 -6.68 -0.73
C MET A 76 -13.86 -8.13 -1.25
N GLY A 77 -13.98 -9.11 -0.34
CA GLY A 77 -13.95 -10.52 -0.68
C GLY A 77 -12.56 -11.02 -1.12
N GLY A 78 -12.55 -12.11 -1.87
CA GLY A 78 -11.38 -12.87 -2.28
C GLY A 78 -11.24 -14.15 -1.47
N ASP A 79 -10.54 -15.14 -2.03
CA ASP A 79 -10.26 -16.41 -1.34
C ASP A 79 -9.20 -16.16 -0.27
N GLU A 80 -9.57 -16.38 0.99
CA GLU A 80 -8.70 -16.12 2.13
C GLU A 80 -7.50 -17.06 2.13
N GLY A 81 -6.32 -16.49 2.26
CA GLY A 81 -5.10 -17.25 2.48
C GLY A 81 -4.99 -17.72 3.94
N PRO A 82 -3.98 -18.54 4.26
CA PRO A 82 -3.72 -18.92 5.64
C PRO A 82 -3.46 -17.68 6.49
N GLY A 83 -4.28 -17.49 7.52
CA GLY A 83 -4.24 -16.29 8.37
C GLY A 83 -3.22 -16.36 9.49
N ASP A 84 -2.55 -17.48 9.69
CA ASP A 84 -1.63 -17.70 10.79
C ASP A 84 -0.20 -17.26 10.45
N VAL A 85 0.52 -16.78 11.46
CA VAL A 85 1.91 -16.30 11.30
C VAL A 85 2.92 -17.44 11.12
N ALA A 86 2.58 -18.66 11.50
CA ALA A 86 3.51 -19.79 11.45
C ALA A 86 3.68 -20.30 10.01
N SER A 87 2.64 -20.20 9.20
CA SER A 87 2.68 -20.57 7.78
C SER A 87 3.15 -19.43 6.87
N PHE A 88 3.34 -18.22 7.40
CA PHE A 88 3.75 -17.08 6.57
C PHE A 88 5.15 -17.25 6.01
N ALA A 89 5.27 -17.16 4.69
CA ALA A 89 6.53 -17.12 3.97
C ALA A 89 6.42 -16.16 2.78
N LEU A 90 7.25 -15.12 2.75
CA LEU A 90 7.33 -14.15 1.67
C LEU A 90 8.58 -14.42 0.84
N ARG A 91 8.40 -14.80 -0.42
CA ARG A 91 9.49 -15.02 -1.37
C ARG A 91 9.82 -13.72 -2.10
N VAL A 92 11.09 -13.31 -2.10
CA VAL A 92 11.61 -12.19 -2.89
C VAL A 92 12.49 -12.75 -4.00
N HIS A 93 12.10 -12.55 -5.27
CA HIS A 93 12.74 -13.24 -6.39
C HIS A 93 12.60 -12.49 -7.75
N GLY A 94 13.00 -13.18 -8.85
CA GLY A 94 12.95 -12.65 -10.21
C GLY A 94 14.26 -11.98 -10.62
N ALA A 95 14.20 -10.77 -11.17
CA ALA A 95 15.36 -10.00 -11.60
C ALA A 95 16.16 -9.41 -10.41
N VAL A 96 16.69 -10.28 -9.57
CA VAL A 96 17.47 -9.98 -8.37
C VAL A 96 18.84 -10.67 -8.40
N LYS A 97 19.79 -10.20 -7.60
CA LYS A 97 21.10 -10.88 -7.41
C LYS A 97 20.93 -12.13 -6.57
N THR A 98 20.16 -12.05 -5.48
CA THR A 98 19.95 -13.13 -4.53
C THR A 98 18.48 -13.22 -4.17
N ALA A 99 17.81 -14.29 -4.63
CA ALA A 99 16.47 -14.60 -4.16
C ALA A 99 16.52 -15.15 -2.73
N TYR A 100 15.51 -14.79 -1.92
CA TYR A 100 15.40 -15.27 -0.55
C TYR A 100 13.94 -15.36 -0.12
N THR A 101 13.71 -16.07 0.98
CA THR A 101 12.40 -16.15 1.64
C THR A 101 12.50 -15.57 3.05
N VAL A 102 11.46 -14.89 3.47
CA VAL A 102 11.33 -14.28 4.79
C VAL A 102 10.12 -14.88 5.49
N ASP A 103 10.32 -15.50 6.64
CA ASP A 103 9.24 -15.85 7.56
C ASP A 103 8.81 -14.64 8.38
N TYR A 104 7.76 -14.80 9.18
CA TYR A 104 7.22 -13.69 9.97
C TYR A 104 8.23 -13.15 10.99
N ALA A 105 8.99 -14.03 11.64
CA ALA A 105 9.99 -13.63 12.63
C ALA A 105 11.16 -12.86 12.00
N ALA A 106 11.61 -13.29 10.83
CA ALA A 106 12.64 -12.59 10.05
C ALA A 106 12.12 -11.25 9.50
N LEU A 107 10.85 -11.17 9.07
CA LEU A 107 10.23 -9.92 8.64
C LEU A 107 10.25 -8.87 9.76
N LEU A 108 9.96 -9.27 10.99
CA LEU A 108 9.97 -8.37 12.15
C LEU A 108 11.39 -7.87 12.55
N LYS A 109 12.44 -8.55 12.12
CA LYS A 109 13.84 -8.14 12.35
C LYS A 109 14.39 -7.16 11.32
N LEU A 110 13.71 -6.99 10.19
CA LEU A 110 14.09 -6.00 9.17
C LEU A 110 13.80 -4.57 9.67
N PRO A 111 14.39 -3.53 9.06
CA PRO A 111 14.06 -2.14 9.38
C PRO A 111 12.55 -1.89 9.29
N GLN A 112 11.95 -1.53 10.43
CA GLN A 112 10.51 -1.30 10.55
C GLN A 112 10.15 0.14 10.28
N VAL A 113 9.04 0.36 9.57
CA VAL A 113 8.44 1.67 9.33
C VAL A 113 7.01 1.66 9.84
N GLU A 114 6.61 2.76 10.48
CA GLU A 114 5.23 3.04 10.81
C GLU A 114 4.87 4.41 10.22
N GLN A 115 3.87 4.44 9.33
CA GLN A 115 3.49 5.65 8.63
C GLN A 115 2.00 5.69 8.36
N ALA A 116 1.45 6.91 8.32
CA ALA A 116 0.08 7.10 7.92
C ALA A 116 -0.04 7.08 6.39
N ALA A 117 -1.05 6.38 5.88
CA ALA A 117 -1.38 6.41 4.47
C ALA A 117 -2.89 6.34 4.25
N ASP A 118 -3.32 6.98 3.17
CA ASP A 118 -4.69 6.89 2.65
C ASP A 118 -4.76 5.76 1.64
N VAL A 119 -5.88 5.03 1.58
CA VAL A 119 -6.12 4.00 0.56
C VAL A 119 -7.44 4.27 -0.17
N HIS A 120 -7.46 3.97 -1.46
CA HIS A 120 -8.55 4.30 -2.37
C HIS A 120 -9.01 3.06 -3.14
N CYS A 121 -10.25 2.65 -2.97
CA CYS A 121 -10.79 1.50 -3.67
C CYS A 121 -11.45 1.90 -4.99
N VAL A 122 -11.30 1.08 -6.03
CA VAL A 122 -11.96 1.28 -7.32
C VAL A 122 -13.48 1.39 -7.21
N THR A 123 -14.07 0.78 -6.19
CA THR A 123 -15.53 0.83 -5.93
C THR A 123 -16.01 2.13 -5.25
N GLY A 124 -15.15 3.17 -5.20
CA GLY A 124 -15.56 4.52 -4.82
C GLY A 124 -15.50 4.83 -3.33
N TRP A 125 -14.73 4.09 -2.54
CA TRP A 125 -14.49 4.41 -1.13
C TRP A 125 -13.00 4.58 -0.82
N SER A 126 -12.71 5.40 0.18
CA SER A 126 -11.36 5.64 0.70
C SER A 126 -11.35 5.50 2.21
N CYS A 127 -10.27 4.95 2.75
CA CYS A 127 -9.97 4.96 4.18
C CYS A 127 -8.74 5.84 4.39
N LEU A 128 -8.92 6.93 5.14
CA LEU A 128 -7.92 7.99 5.23
C LEU A 128 -7.18 7.97 6.58
N GLY A 129 -5.88 8.33 6.54
CA GLY A 129 -5.06 8.55 7.73
C GLY A 129 -4.81 7.30 8.57
N SER A 130 -4.99 6.12 8.02
CA SER A 130 -4.66 4.87 8.73
C SER A 130 -3.16 4.75 8.95
N LEU A 131 -2.76 4.34 10.15
CA LEU A 131 -1.37 4.14 10.52
C LEU A 131 -0.97 2.69 10.18
N TRP A 132 -0.03 2.53 9.25
CA TRP A 132 0.42 1.23 8.74
C TRP A 132 1.81 0.91 9.26
N LYS A 133 2.01 -0.32 9.71
CA LYS A 133 3.30 -0.80 10.21
C LYS A 133 3.80 -2.01 9.43
N GLY A 134 5.07 -1.97 9.05
CA GLY A 134 5.70 -3.04 8.27
C GLY A 134 7.10 -2.68 7.79
N VAL A 135 7.49 -3.29 6.67
CA VAL A 135 8.79 -3.11 6.01
C VAL A 135 8.56 -2.53 4.62
N THR A 136 9.33 -1.53 4.20
CA THR A 136 9.19 -0.99 2.84
C THR A 136 9.60 -2.03 1.80
N VAL A 137 8.95 -2.00 0.64
CA VAL A 137 9.35 -2.84 -0.50
C VAL A 137 10.79 -2.50 -0.93
N ALA A 138 11.20 -1.24 -0.81
CA ALA A 138 12.57 -0.81 -1.08
C ALA A 138 13.60 -1.54 -0.21
N THR A 139 13.36 -1.70 1.10
CA THR A 139 14.23 -2.48 2.01
C THR A 139 14.40 -3.93 1.54
N LEU A 140 13.29 -4.56 1.11
CA LEU A 140 13.32 -5.94 0.60
C LEU A 140 14.05 -6.02 -0.75
N ALA A 141 13.86 -5.03 -1.62
CA ALA A 141 14.52 -4.90 -2.91
C ALA A 141 16.04 -4.71 -2.78
N GLU A 142 16.46 -3.85 -1.87
CA GLU A 142 17.88 -3.63 -1.58
C GLU A 142 18.56 -4.90 -1.08
N LYS A 143 17.94 -5.61 -0.13
CA LYS A 143 18.43 -6.89 0.39
C LYS A 143 18.57 -7.94 -0.72
N ALA A 144 17.66 -7.99 -1.68
CA ALA A 144 17.71 -8.90 -2.82
C ALA A 144 18.75 -8.49 -3.87
N GLY A 145 19.15 -7.23 -3.89
CA GLY A 145 19.99 -6.65 -4.94
C GLY A 145 19.29 -6.64 -6.29
N VAL A 146 18.19 -5.90 -6.42
CA VAL A 146 17.41 -5.81 -7.67
C VAL A 146 18.31 -5.40 -8.84
N LYS A 147 18.23 -6.15 -9.94
CA LYS A 147 19.01 -5.90 -11.14
C LYS A 147 18.51 -4.66 -11.89
N GLY A 148 19.40 -3.96 -12.56
CA GLY A 148 19.07 -2.76 -13.35
C GLY A 148 18.15 -3.01 -14.55
N THR A 149 17.84 -4.26 -14.87
CA THR A 149 16.85 -4.68 -15.89
C THR A 149 15.42 -4.66 -15.37
N ALA A 150 15.19 -4.72 -14.05
CA ALA A 150 13.83 -4.70 -13.51
C ALA A 150 13.11 -3.38 -13.82
N ARG A 151 11.85 -3.47 -14.21
CA ARG A 151 10.95 -2.34 -14.48
C ARG A 151 9.65 -2.43 -13.71
N HIS A 152 9.22 -3.64 -13.34
CA HIS A 152 7.97 -3.88 -12.62
C HIS A 152 8.19 -4.82 -11.44
N VAL A 153 7.26 -4.74 -10.51
CA VAL A 153 7.11 -5.66 -9.38
C VAL A 153 5.77 -6.35 -9.53
N ILE A 154 5.78 -7.67 -9.44
CA ILE A 154 4.56 -8.47 -9.33
C ILE A 154 4.41 -8.87 -7.87
N PHE A 155 3.35 -8.42 -7.23
CA PHE A 155 2.93 -8.93 -5.94
C PHE A 155 2.17 -10.22 -6.16
N GLU A 156 2.66 -11.30 -5.57
CA GLU A 156 2.05 -12.62 -5.58
C GLU A 156 1.35 -12.86 -4.25
N ALA A 157 0.17 -13.45 -4.28
CA ALA A 157 -0.63 -13.72 -3.09
C ALA A 157 -1.24 -15.12 -3.12
N ALA A 158 -1.91 -15.48 -2.04
CA ALA A 158 -2.57 -16.77 -1.93
C ALA A 158 -3.51 -17.05 -3.11
N HIS A 159 -3.73 -18.32 -3.42
CA HIS A 159 -4.63 -18.81 -4.48
C HIS A 159 -4.31 -18.27 -5.89
N GLY A 160 -3.04 -17.89 -6.14
CA GLY A 160 -2.59 -17.44 -7.46
C GLY A 160 -3.00 -16.02 -7.82
N TYR A 161 -3.48 -15.22 -6.86
CA TYR A 161 -3.70 -13.80 -7.10
C TYR A 161 -2.36 -13.10 -7.37
N THR A 162 -2.33 -12.26 -8.40
CA THR A 162 -1.19 -11.41 -8.73
C THR A 162 -1.66 -10.01 -9.07
N THR A 163 -0.78 -9.02 -8.89
CA THR A 163 -0.96 -7.67 -9.42
C THR A 163 0.39 -7.05 -9.72
N ASN A 164 0.48 -6.34 -10.83
CA ASN A 164 1.68 -5.65 -11.27
C ASN A 164 1.73 -4.21 -10.76
N VAL A 165 2.93 -3.71 -10.49
CA VAL A 165 3.17 -2.30 -10.11
C VAL A 165 4.48 -1.85 -10.77
N PRO A 166 4.57 -0.66 -11.39
CA PRO A 166 5.84 -0.11 -11.85
C PRO A 166 6.88 -0.06 -10.72
N LEU A 167 8.13 -0.39 -11.02
CA LEU A 167 9.19 -0.50 -10.00
C LEU A 167 9.34 0.78 -9.17
N ALA A 168 9.25 1.94 -9.80
CA ALA A 168 9.37 3.23 -9.13
C ALA A 168 8.31 3.42 -8.03
N GLU A 169 7.07 3.03 -8.31
CA GLU A 169 5.94 3.14 -7.36
C GLU A 169 5.99 2.03 -6.31
N ALA A 170 6.34 0.82 -6.72
CA ALA A 170 6.50 -0.31 -5.79
C ALA A 170 7.63 -0.09 -4.77
N THR A 171 8.66 0.69 -5.12
CA THR A 171 9.77 1.03 -4.22
C THR A 171 9.70 2.44 -3.64
N ALA A 172 8.59 3.15 -3.87
CA ALA A 172 8.33 4.43 -3.25
C ALA A 172 8.30 4.29 -1.71
N PRO A 173 8.65 5.35 -0.95
CA PRO A 173 8.72 5.28 0.52
C PRO A 173 7.43 4.81 1.19
N ALA A 174 6.28 5.05 0.56
CA ALA A 174 4.97 4.67 1.08
C ALA A 174 4.56 3.22 0.76
N ALA A 175 5.26 2.55 -0.18
CA ALA A 175 4.98 1.17 -0.56
C ALA A 175 5.60 0.18 0.44
N MET A 176 4.77 -0.69 1.03
CA MET A 176 5.15 -1.53 2.17
C MET A 176 4.59 -2.95 2.05
N ILE A 177 5.26 -3.85 2.75
CA ILE A 177 4.72 -5.12 3.22
C ILE A 177 4.35 -4.90 4.69
N THR A 178 3.06 -4.95 5.00
CA THR A 178 2.53 -4.50 6.28
C THR A 178 1.77 -5.61 7.01
N TYR A 179 1.89 -5.62 8.34
CA TYR A 179 1.30 -6.62 9.22
C TYR A 179 0.41 -6.01 10.33
N ARG A 180 0.35 -4.67 10.42
CA ARG A 180 -0.55 -3.96 11.36
C ARG A 180 -1.13 -2.70 10.72
N MET A 181 -2.35 -2.39 11.13
CA MET A 181 -3.01 -1.12 10.83
C MET A 181 -3.62 -0.56 12.11
N ASN A 182 -3.36 0.73 12.40
CA ASN A 182 -3.84 1.40 13.63
C ASN A 182 -3.48 0.62 14.91
N GLY A 183 -2.25 0.10 14.98
CA GLY A 183 -1.72 -0.67 16.11
C GLY A 183 -2.23 -2.12 16.24
N LYS A 184 -3.18 -2.57 15.41
CA LYS A 184 -3.80 -3.90 15.47
C LYS A 184 -3.32 -4.78 14.30
N PRO A 185 -3.16 -6.11 14.50
CA PRO A 185 -3.00 -7.05 13.38
C PRO A 185 -4.23 -7.00 12.47
N PHE A 186 -4.06 -7.43 11.23
CA PHE A 186 -5.19 -7.54 10.30
C PHE A 186 -6.13 -8.68 10.71
N ALA A 187 -7.42 -8.48 10.46
CA ALA A 187 -8.36 -9.59 10.36
C ALA A 187 -8.10 -10.38 9.07
N ILE A 188 -8.56 -11.63 9.03
CA ILE A 188 -8.28 -12.55 7.91
C ILE A 188 -8.78 -11.96 6.58
N GLU A 189 -9.97 -11.41 6.54
CA GLU A 189 -10.59 -10.78 5.36
C GLU A 189 -9.81 -9.56 4.84
N HIS A 190 -8.94 -8.98 5.67
CA HIS A 190 -8.10 -7.84 5.31
C HIS A 190 -6.67 -8.22 4.96
N GLY A 191 -6.34 -9.51 4.91
CA GLY A 191 -5.06 -10.02 4.46
C GLY A 191 -4.08 -10.40 5.58
N ALA A 192 -4.60 -10.87 6.74
CA ALA A 192 -3.73 -11.45 7.77
C ALA A 192 -2.92 -12.64 7.20
N PRO A 193 -1.70 -12.88 7.70
CA PRO A 193 -0.99 -12.09 8.71
C PRO A 193 -0.29 -10.86 8.11
N VAL A 194 -0.08 -10.83 6.77
CA VAL A 194 0.71 -9.82 6.07
C VAL A 194 0.10 -9.51 4.70
N ARG A 195 0.11 -8.23 4.34
CA ARG A 195 -0.38 -7.77 3.05
C ARG A 195 0.54 -6.72 2.42
N GLY A 196 0.39 -6.51 1.11
CA GLY A 196 0.97 -5.37 0.41
C GLY A 196 0.20 -4.07 0.69
N LEU A 197 0.92 -2.94 0.56
CA LEU A 197 0.38 -1.59 0.59
C LEU A 197 1.08 -0.74 -0.48
N VAL A 198 0.32 -0.23 -1.44
CA VAL A 198 0.74 0.74 -2.46
C VAL A 198 -0.31 1.85 -2.48
N PRO A 199 -0.18 2.88 -1.62
CA PRO A 199 -1.28 3.80 -1.33
C PRO A 199 -1.63 4.75 -2.48
N ASP A 200 -0.72 5.00 -3.42
CA ASP A 200 -0.93 5.92 -4.54
C ASP A 200 -1.64 5.27 -5.74
N LEU A 201 -1.89 3.97 -5.66
CA LEU A 201 -2.66 3.22 -6.65
C LEU A 201 -3.96 2.71 -6.04
N TYR A 202 -4.94 2.39 -6.88
CA TYR A 202 -6.17 1.75 -6.41
C TYR A 202 -5.86 0.48 -5.60
N PHE A 203 -6.63 0.25 -4.54
CA PHE A 203 -6.31 -0.68 -3.46
C PHE A 203 -6.23 -2.16 -3.87
N TRP A 204 -6.67 -2.54 -5.08
CA TRP A 204 -6.39 -3.89 -5.60
C TRP A 204 -4.91 -4.13 -5.89
N LYS A 205 -4.11 -3.04 -6.13
CA LYS A 205 -2.65 -3.13 -6.24
C LYS A 205 -1.97 -3.45 -4.90
N SER A 206 -2.69 -3.34 -3.80
CA SER A 206 -2.25 -3.68 -2.43
C SER A 206 -2.70 -5.10 -2.07
N ALA A 207 -2.04 -6.12 -2.64
CA ALA A 207 -2.43 -7.53 -2.52
C ALA A 207 -2.59 -7.99 -1.07
N LYS A 208 -3.72 -8.65 -0.75
CA LYS A 208 -3.95 -9.35 0.52
C LYS A 208 -3.23 -10.70 0.53
N TRP A 209 -2.94 -11.27 1.71
CA TRP A 209 -2.35 -12.61 1.88
C TRP A 209 -1.10 -12.81 1.02
N ILE A 210 -0.19 -11.84 1.06
CA ILE A 210 0.97 -11.80 0.18
C ILE A 210 1.94 -12.97 0.44
N THR A 211 2.41 -13.60 -0.64
CA THR A 211 3.34 -14.74 -0.61
C THR A 211 4.63 -14.48 -1.39
N GLY A 212 4.64 -13.45 -2.27
CA GLY A 212 5.81 -13.17 -3.09
C GLY A 212 5.90 -11.74 -3.58
N ILE A 213 7.14 -11.34 -3.84
CA ILE A 213 7.53 -10.11 -4.54
C ILE A 213 8.47 -10.54 -5.67
N LYS A 214 7.99 -10.50 -6.90
CA LYS A 214 8.75 -10.85 -8.09
C LYS A 214 9.14 -9.61 -8.86
N PHE A 215 10.42 -9.40 -9.07
CA PHE A 215 10.95 -8.30 -9.90
C PHE A 215 11.09 -8.77 -11.34
N VAL A 216 10.59 -8.01 -12.30
CA VAL A 216 10.57 -8.40 -13.72
C VAL A 216 11.01 -7.25 -14.63
N ALA A 217 11.54 -7.59 -15.82
CA ALA A 217 11.91 -6.61 -16.83
C ALA A 217 10.67 -6.17 -17.62
N ASP A 218 9.88 -7.13 -18.05
CA ASP A 218 8.65 -6.91 -18.80
C ASP A 218 7.45 -6.89 -17.86
N ASP A 219 6.42 -6.16 -18.22
CA ASP A 219 5.19 -6.11 -17.43
C ASP A 219 4.43 -7.42 -17.51
N GLU A 220 3.91 -7.89 -16.39
CA GLU A 220 3.07 -9.06 -16.27
C GLU A 220 1.74 -8.66 -15.64
N PRO A 221 0.71 -8.29 -16.43
CA PRO A 221 -0.60 -7.95 -15.92
C PRO A 221 -1.18 -9.02 -15.01
N GLY A 222 -1.69 -8.60 -13.85
CA GLY A 222 -2.17 -9.52 -12.83
C GLY A 222 -3.64 -9.90 -12.98
N TYR A 223 -4.22 -10.41 -11.87
CA TYR A 223 -5.56 -11.00 -11.86
C TYR A 223 -6.66 -10.05 -12.37
N TRP A 224 -6.69 -8.80 -11.89
CA TRP A 224 -7.72 -7.83 -12.29
C TRP A 224 -7.41 -7.18 -13.62
N GLU A 225 -6.13 -6.93 -13.90
CA GLU A 225 -5.67 -6.28 -15.12
C GLU A 225 -6.07 -7.10 -16.35
N VAL A 226 -5.87 -8.43 -16.35
CA VAL A 226 -6.30 -9.32 -17.45
C VAL A 226 -7.83 -9.48 -17.55
N ARG A 227 -8.58 -8.92 -16.58
CA ARG A 227 -10.05 -8.92 -16.55
C ARG A 227 -10.66 -7.56 -16.85
N GLY A 228 -9.87 -6.65 -17.46
CA GLY A 228 -10.33 -5.35 -17.93
C GLY A 228 -10.21 -4.22 -16.92
N TYR A 229 -9.49 -4.41 -15.81
CA TYR A 229 -9.10 -3.30 -14.94
C TYR A 229 -7.85 -2.60 -15.50
N HIS A 230 -7.73 -1.32 -15.21
CA HIS A 230 -6.63 -0.52 -15.75
C HIS A 230 -5.27 -1.01 -15.26
N ASN A 231 -4.30 -1.11 -16.18
CA ASN A 231 -2.99 -1.71 -15.87
C ASN A 231 -2.19 -0.92 -14.83
N HIS A 232 -2.27 0.42 -14.84
CA HIS A 232 -1.55 1.29 -13.89
C HIS A 232 -2.35 1.55 -12.61
N ALA A 233 -3.63 1.98 -12.74
CA ALA A 233 -4.58 2.11 -11.62
C ALA A 233 -4.43 3.37 -10.73
N ASP A 234 -4.11 4.54 -11.32
CA ASP A 234 -4.07 5.83 -10.61
C ASP A 234 -5.49 6.31 -10.23
N PRO A 235 -5.80 6.48 -8.91
CA PRO A 235 -7.12 6.93 -8.47
C PRO A 235 -7.45 8.37 -8.86
N TRP A 236 -6.46 9.26 -8.98
CA TRP A 236 -6.67 10.66 -9.32
C TRP A 236 -6.93 10.87 -10.81
N ARG A 237 -6.54 9.93 -11.65
CA ARG A 237 -6.82 9.88 -13.09
C ARG A 237 -8.04 9.01 -13.39
N GLU A 238 -8.68 8.46 -12.35
CA GLU A 238 -9.81 7.50 -12.46
C GLU A 238 -9.50 6.29 -13.35
N GLU A 239 -8.27 5.81 -13.32
CA GLU A 239 -7.81 4.63 -14.06
C GLU A 239 -8.42 3.35 -13.49
N ARG A 240 -9.74 3.18 -13.67
CA ARG A 240 -10.51 2.05 -13.13
C ARG A 240 -10.50 0.86 -14.08
N TYR A 241 -10.74 1.12 -15.37
CA TYR A 241 -10.86 0.10 -16.42
C TYR A 241 -9.97 0.50 -17.60
N GLY A 242 -9.45 -0.51 -18.34
CA GLY A 242 -8.58 -0.35 -19.50
C GLY A 242 -9.28 -0.71 -20.79
#